data_fd94a6aa5cfdd70f19d0d6fdb27bea3f
#
_entry.id   fd94a6aa5cfdd70f19d0d6fdb27bea3f
#
_cell.length_a   1.000
_cell.length_b   1.000
_cell.length_c   1.000
_cell.angle_alpha   90.00
_cell.angle_beta   90.00
_cell.angle_gamma   90.00
#
_symmetry.space_group_name_H-M   'P 1'
#
loop_
_entity.id
_entity.type
_entity.pdbx_description
1 polymer ?
#
loop_
_entity_poly.entity_id
_entity_poly.type
_entity_poly.pdbx_seq_one_letter_code
_entity_poly.pdbx_strand_id
1 'polypeptide(L)'
;MRYYIFLLGFVLFSCASKPQLEKTNQTNLVSYKVSEENVIKTLSYLTSDKLEGRDSGSEGIEQAAVYLENLLKENVIKPYFKTYRDTLSNFEKPAFNIVGYLEGTDKKLKNEFIIIGAHYDHIGMLQNGVNGDVIVNGANDNATGTTAVTEVAKYFSTFKNNKRSVLFVFFSAEEKGLLGSKHLAAKLKEQKMDLYFMFNFEMIGVPMKDKGMDFYLTGFGKTNMAAKMNEYAGEKLVGYLPIETKYMLFRASDNYPFFTEFNVPAQTVSTFDFENFQFYHQPDDEFELMDTKHMATVISKTIPVLEKMINAPIKEIQLNEK
;
A
#
# COMPACT_ATOMS: atom_id res chain seq x y z
N MET A 1 81.73 51.80 27.56
CA MET A 1 80.60 51.02 28.11
C MET A 1 79.57 50.81 27.04
N ARG A 2 79.49 49.60 26.55
CA ARG A 2 78.52 49.20 25.45
C ARG A 2 77.30 48.54 26.08
N TYR A 3 76.15 49.11 25.97
CA TYR A 3 74.91 48.52 26.37
C TYR A 3 74.29 47.67 25.19
N TYR A 4 74.16 46.37 25.47
CA TYR A 4 73.46 45.46 24.58
C TYR A 4 71.93 45.44 24.98
N ILE A 5 71.08 45.84 24.09
CA ILE A 5 69.59 45.73 24.23
C ILE A 5 69.18 44.37 23.66
N PHE A 6 68.71 43.48 24.56
CA PHE A 6 68.03 42.23 24.11
C PHE A 6 66.57 42.53 23.73
N LEU A 7 66.26 42.31 22.48
CA LEU A 7 64.88 42.32 22.01
C LEU A 7 64.27 40.92 22.20
N LEU A 8 63.30 40.77 23.11
CA LEU A 8 62.53 39.54 23.29
C LEU A 8 61.39 39.53 22.27
N GLY A 9 61.46 38.68 21.25
CA GLY A 9 60.39 38.49 20.27
C GLY A 9 59.31 37.57 20.86
N PHE A 10 58.10 38.13 21.06
CA PHE A 10 56.90 37.33 21.39
C PHE A 10 56.33 36.71 20.09
N VAL A 11 56.44 35.39 19.99
CA VAL A 11 55.76 34.60 18.94
C VAL A 11 54.36 34.27 19.42
N LEU A 12 53.36 34.95 18.88
CA LEU A 12 51.96 34.60 19.09
C LEU A 12 51.60 33.42 18.17
N PHE A 13 51.43 32.24 18.77
CA PHE A 13 50.79 31.11 18.08
C PHE A 13 49.28 31.38 17.98
N SER A 14 48.83 31.77 16.80
CA SER A 14 47.43 31.80 16.45
C SER A 14 46.95 30.39 16.14
N CYS A 15 46.19 29.77 17.04
CA CYS A 15 45.43 28.56 16.76
C CYS A 15 44.29 28.91 15.83
N ALA A 16 44.47 28.73 14.53
CA ALA A 16 43.36 28.72 13.58
C ALA A 16 42.59 27.40 13.74
N SER A 17 41.44 27.45 14.42
CA SER A 17 40.46 26.38 14.41
C SER A 17 39.90 26.21 13.00
N LYS A 18 40.20 25.07 12.38
CA LYS A 18 39.54 24.69 11.11
C LYS A 18 38.04 24.57 11.34
N PRO A 19 37.19 25.18 10.49
CA PRO A 19 35.76 24.94 10.56
C PRO A 19 35.51 23.45 10.28
N GLN A 20 34.92 22.78 11.24
CA GLN A 20 34.43 21.42 11.12
C GLN A 20 33.22 21.51 10.20
N LEU A 21 33.36 21.10 8.92
CA LEU A 21 32.27 20.88 8.01
C LEU A 21 31.37 19.78 8.59
N GLU A 22 30.31 20.17 9.26
CA GLU A 22 29.18 19.29 9.47
C GLU A 22 28.68 18.81 8.10
N LYS A 23 28.96 17.56 7.78
CA LYS A 23 28.31 16.87 6.68
C LYS A 23 26.84 16.71 7.06
N THR A 24 26.02 17.69 6.77
CA THR A 24 24.60 17.49 6.64
C THR A 24 24.44 16.55 5.45
N ASN A 25 24.20 15.26 5.74
CA ASN A 25 23.65 14.32 4.80
C ASN A 25 22.21 14.77 4.45
N GLN A 26 22.09 15.80 3.65
CA GLN A 26 20.90 15.96 2.83
C GLN A 26 21.01 14.87 1.76
N THR A 27 20.46 13.70 2.07
CA THR A 27 20.00 12.78 1.06
C THR A 27 19.02 13.57 0.21
N ASN A 28 19.44 13.97 -0.99
CA ASN A 28 18.53 14.38 -2.04
C ASN A 28 17.63 13.17 -2.29
N LEU A 29 16.50 13.10 -1.61
CA LEU A 29 15.41 12.21 -1.93
C LEU A 29 14.91 12.71 -3.29
N VAL A 30 15.42 12.10 -4.36
CA VAL A 30 14.75 12.19 -5.66
C VAL A 30 13.34 11.73 -5.38
N SER A 31 12.38 12.64 -5.41
CA SER A 31 11.00 12.29 -5.15
C SER A 31 10.56 11.32 -6.25
N TYR A 32 10.48 10.04 -5.90
CA TYR A 32 9.92 9.06 -6.82
C TYR A 32 8.49 9.45 -7.16
N LYS A 33 8.21 9.49 -8.45
CA LYS A 33 6.87 9.78 -8.94
C LYS A 33 6.35 8.55 -9.68
N VAL A 34 5.21 8.09 -9.28
CA VAL A 34 4.45 7.08 -10.03
C VAL A 34 4.07 7.68 -11.38
N SER A 35 4.30 6.94 -12.45
CA SER A 35 3.92 7.36 -13.79
C SER A 35 2.42 7.17 -13.97
N GLU A 36 1.73 8.22 -14.38
CA GLU A 36 0.31 8.15 -14.73
C GLU A 36 0.08 7.13 -15.87
N GLU A 37 1.01 7.03 -16.82
CA GLU A 37 0.95 6.04 -17.91
C GLU A 37 0.95 4.59 -17.38
N ASN A 38 1.76 4.29 -16.35
CA ASN A 38 1.73 2.97 -15.71
C ASN A 38 0.40 2.70 -15.01
N VAL A 39 -0.16 3.71 -14.31
CA VAL A 39 -1.49 3.62 -13.68
C VAL A 39 -2.54 3.32 -14.73
N ILE A 40 -2.57 4.08 -15.83
CA ILE A 40 -3.50 3.88 -16.96
C ILE A 40 -3.36 2.45 -17.51
N LYS A 41 -2.13 2.00 -17.78
CA LYS A 41 -1.88 0.66 -18.35
C LYS A 41 -2.43 -0.46 -17.48
N THR A 42 -2.17 -0.41 -16.17
CA THR A 42 -2.62 -1.46 -15.25
C THR A 42 -4.12 -1.39 -15.03
N LEU A 43 -4.64 -0.19 -14.76
CA LEU A 43 -6.05 0.02 -14.48
C LEU A 43 -6.92 -0.36 -15.68
N SER A 44 -6.61 0.16 -16.89
CA SER A 44 -7.40 -0.14 -18.10
C SER A 44 -7.43 -1.62 -18.47
N TYR A 45 -6.36 -2.37 -18.16
CA TYR A 45 -6.39 -3.81 -18.33
C TYR A 45 -7.34 -4.48 -17.34
N LEU A 46 -7.22 -4.13 -16.04
CA LEU A 46 -8.02 -4.75 -14.97
C LEU A 46 -9.51 -4.43 -15.07
N THR A 47 -9.87 -3.33 -15.72
CA THR A 47 -11.26 -2.87 -15.90
C THR A 47 -11.84 -3.20 -17.28
N SER A 48 -11.11 -3.95 -18.10
CA SER A 48 -11.62 -4.29 -19.43
C SER A 48 -12.72 -5.35 -19.37
N ASP A 49 -13.73 -5.24 -20.22
CA ASP A 49 -14.83 -6.20 -20.39
C ASP A 49 -14.36 -7.63 -20.61
N LYS A 50 -13.13 -7.77 -21.15
CA LYS A 50 -12.49 -9.05 -21.33
C LYS A 50 -12.36 -9.86 -20.03
N LEU A 51 -12.31 -9.17 -18.89
CA LEU A 51 -12.18 -9.80 -17.58
C LEU A 51 -13.53 -10.07 -16.91
N GLU A 52 -14.65 -9.75 -17.59
CA GLU A 52 -16.00 -10.10 -17.17
C GLU A 52 -16.30 -9.72 -15.70
N GLY A 53 -15.78 -8.56 -15.25
CA GLY A 53 -15.93 -8.09 -13.87
C GLY A 53 -15.26 -8.94 -12.81
N ARG A 54 -14.30 -9.80 -13.16
CA ARG A 54 -13.37 -10.52 -12.25
C ARG A 54 -14.05 -11.29 -11.11
N ASP A 55 -15.26 -11.90 -11.35
CA ASP A 55 -15.90 -12.71 -10.29
C ASP A 55 -14.99 -13.86 -9.85
N SER A 56 -14.86 -14.08 -8.56
CA SER A 56 -14.04 -15.14 -7.99
C SER A 56 -14.44 -16.52 -8.52
N GLY A 57 -13.47 -17.24 -9.12
CA GLY A 57 -13.67 -18.53 -9.75
C GLY A 57 -14.20 -18.46 -11.19
N SER A 58 -14.17 -17.28 -11.84
CA SER A 58 -14.44 -17.11 -13.28
C SER A 58 -13.16 -17.16 -14.13
N GLU A 59 -13.35 -17.21 -15.44
CA GLU A 59 -12.24 -17.08 -16.40
C GLU A 59 -11.64 -15.67 -16.38
N GLY A 60 -12.46 -14.65 -16.14
CA GLY A 60 -12.00 -13.25 -16.07
C GLY A 60 -11.00 -13.01 -14.95
N ILE A 61 -11.27 -13.52 -13.73
CA ILE A 61 -10.32 -13.38 -12.62
C ILE A 61 -9.05 -14.22 -12.84
N GLU A 62 -9.12 -15.36 -13.54
CA GLU A 62 -7.95 -16.14 -13.92
C GLU A 62 -7.01 -15.33 -14.83
N GLN A 63 -7.57 -14.62 -15.81
CA GLN A 63 -6.79 -13.75 -16.70
C GLN A 63 -6.18 -12.55 -15.92
N ALA A 64 -6.92 -11.96 -14.99
CA ALA A 64 -6.40 -10.93 -14.10
C ALA A 64 -5.23 -11.45 -13.24
N ALA A 65 -5.36 -12.66 -12.68
CA ALA A 65 -4.31 -13.29 -11.91
C ALA A 65 -3.03 -13.51 -12.71
N VAL A 66 -3.14 -14.06 -13.94
CA VAL A 66 -1.98 -14.23 -14.84
C VAL A 66 -1.30 -12.89 -15.13
N TYR A 67 -2.08 -11.83 -15.33
CA TYR A 67 -1.54 -10.49 -15.54
C TYR A 67 -0.74 -10.00 -14.32
N LEU A 68 -1.30 -10.12 -13.12
CA LEU A 68 -0.66 -9.71 -11.86
C LEU A 68 0.60 -10.55 -11.55
N GLU A 69 0.55 -11.87 -11.78
CA GLU A 69 1.73 -12.72 -11.68
C GLU A 69 2.86 -12.27 -12.61
N ASN A 70 2.52 -11.88 -13.84
CA ASN A 70 3.52 -11.40 -14.80
C ASN A 70 4.11 -10.05 -14.35
N LEU A 71 3.29 -9.13 -13.83
CA LEU A 71 3.80 -7.89 -13.26
C LEU A 71 4.77 -8.13 -12.08
N LEU A 72 4.46 -9.08 -11.20
CA LEU A 72 5.37 -9.45 -10.11
C LEU A 72 6.68 -10.06 -10.64
N LYS A 73 6.61 -10.94 -11.66
CA LYS A 73 7.80 -11.54 -12.30
C LYS A 73 8.67 -10.48 -12.99
N GLU A 74 8.07 -9.57 -13.76
CA GLU A 74 8.76 -8.49 -14.46
C GLU A 74 9.49 -7.57 -13.48
N ASN A 75 8.92 -7.36 -12.30
CA ASN A 75 9.53 -6.60 -11.21
C ASN A 75 10.44 -7.44 -10.29
N VAL A 76 10.80 -8.66 -10.66
CA VAL A 76 11.73 -9.54 -9.93
C VAL A 76 11.29 -9.78 -8.46
N ILE A 77 10.00 -9.74 -8.21
CA ILE A 77 9.37 -10.10 -6.93
C ILE A 77 9.11 -11.59 -6.95
N LYS A 78 9.59 -12.32 -5.95
CA LYS A 78 9.47 -13.77 -5.88
C LYS A 78 8.08 -14.21 -5.38
N PRO A 79 7.61 -15.41 -5.70
CA PRO A 79 6.45 -15.98 -5.03
C PRO A 79 6.78 -16.23 -3.55
N TYR A 80 5.81 -16.00 -2.67
CA TYR A 80 5.96 -16.30 -1.24
C TYR A 80 5.82 -17.80 -0.95
N PHE A 81 4.89 -18.45 -1.62
CA PHE A 81 4.71 -19.91 -1.55
C PHE A 81 5.48 -20.61 -2.69
N LYS A 82 5.14 -21.85 -2.99
CA LYS A 82 5.72 -22.59 -4.13
C LYS A 82 5.46 -21.87 -5.46
N THR A 83 4.32 -21.21 -5.60
CA THR A 83 3.91 -20.35 -6.70
C THR A 83 3.39 -19.04 -6.14
N TYR A 84 3.00 -18.07 -6.97
CA TYR A 84 2.34 -16.85 -6.50
C TYR A 84 0.94 -17.14 -5.95
N ARG A 85 0.32 -18.26 -6.32
CA ARG A 85 -1.06 -18.61 -5.98
C ARG A 85 -1.16 -19.25 -4.62
N ASP A 86 -1.98 -18.67 -3.78
CA ASP A 86 -2.43 -19.21 -2.50
C ASP A 86 -3.90 -19.65 -2.67
N THR A 87 -4.11 -20.92 -2.96
CA THR A 87 -5.44 -21.48 -3.26
C THR A 87 -6.31 -21.46 -2.02
N LEU A 88 -7.50 -20.90 -2.12
CA LEU A 88 -8.48 -20.82 -1.05
C LEU A 88 -9.07 -22.21 -0.74
N SER A 89 -9.05 -22.59 0.54
CA SER A 89 -9.70 -23.82 1.02
C SER A 89 -11.13 -23.60 1.55
N ASN A 90 -11.55 -22.34 1.63
CA ASN A 90 -12.83 -21.89 2.20
C ASN A 90 -13.79 -21.32 1.13
N PHE A 91 -13.56 -21.64 -0.14
CA PHE A 91 -14.42 -21.25 -1.26
C PHE A 91 -14.65 -22.43 -2.19
N GLU A 92 -15.88 -22.59 -2.72
CA GLU A 92 -16.26 -23.78 -3.49
C GLU A 92 -15.64 -23.85 -4.88
N LYS A 93 -15.51 -22.69 -5.55
CA LYS A 93 -14.88 -22.59 -6.86
C LYS A 93 -13.37 -22.42 -6.71
N PRO A 94 -12.57 -22.82 -7.71
CA PRO A 94 -11.13 -22.52 -7.71
C PRO A 94 -10.90 -21.00 -7.63
N ALA A 95 -10.35 -20.55 -6.52
CA ALA A 95 -9.98 -19.15 -6.29
C ALA A 95 -8.68 -19.10 -5.50
N PHE A 96 -7.91 -18.04 -5.65
CA PHE A 96 -6.60 -17.92 -5.02
C PHE A 96 -6.19 -16.46 -4.85
N ASN A 97 -5.52 -16.19 -3.74
CA ASN A 97 -4.78 -14.94 -3.60
C ASN A 97 -3.49 -15.03 -4.44
N ILE A 98 -3.01 -13.88 -4.91
CA ILE A 98 -1.69 -13.76 -5.53
C ILE A 98 -0.75 -13.13 -4.50
N VAL A 99 0.34 -13.83 -4.14
CA VAL A 99 1.24 -13.41 -3.06
C VAL A 99 2.67 -13.31 -3.56
N GLY A 100 3.13 -12.06 -3.73
CA GLY A 100 4.51 -11.73 -4.04
C GLY A 100 5.32 -11.47 -2.77
N TYR A 101 6.61 -11.77 -2.80
CA TYR A 101 7.53 -11.64 -1.68
C TYR A 101 8.79 -10.86 -2.06
N LEU A 102 9.11 -9.85 -1.28
CA LEU A 102 10.37 -9.13 -1.33
C LEU A 102 11.08 -9.24 0.02
N GLU A 103 12.23 -9.94 0.05
CA GLU A 103 13.01 -10.13 1.27
C GLU A 103 13.58 -8.81 1.77
N GLY A 104 13.55 -8.62 3.08
CA GLY A 104 14.12 -7.46 3.75
C GLY A 104 15.65 -7.44 3.67
N THR A 105 16.24 -6.26 3.58
CA THR A 105 17.68 -6.06 3.44
C THR A 105 18.44 -6.04 4.78
N ASP A 106 17.75 -5.80 5.90
CA ASP A 106 18.36 -5.79 7.23
C ASP A 106 18.44 -7.21 7.82
N LYS A 107 19.59 -7.58 8.40
CA LYS A 107 19.81 -8.94 8.92
C LYS A 107 18.87 -9.36 10.05
N LYS A 108 18.37 -8.39 10.85
CA LYS A 108 17.48 -8.64 11.99
C LYS A 108 16.02 -8.42 11.58
N LEU A 109 15.74 -7.25 10.96
CA LEU A 109 14.38 -6.83 10.64
C LEU A 109 13.75 -7.62 9.49
N LYS A 110 14.52 -8.30 8.65
CA LYS A 110 13.97 -9.09 7.54
C LYS A 110 13.05 -10.25 7.95
N ASN A 111 13.10 -10.65 9.23
CA ASN A 111 12.20 -11.67 9.77
C ASN A 111 10.85 -11.10 10.23
N GLU A 112 10.72 -9.78 10.28
CA GLU A 112 9.47 -9.07 10.52
C GLU A 112 8.82 -8.75 9.17
N PHE A 113 7.52 -9.03 9.06
CA PHE A 113 6.79 -8.93 7.80
C PHE A 113 5.81 -7.77 7.80
N ILE A 114 5.66 -7.17 6.63
CA ILE A 114 4.58 -6.22 6.33
C ILE A 114 3.77 -6.79 5.18
N ILE A 115 2.46 -6.59 5.22
CA ILE A 115 1.56 -6.88 4.11
C ILE A 115 1.08 -5.56 3.51
N ILE A 116 1.20 -5.43 2.18
CA ILE A 116 0.59 -4.36 1.40
C ILE A 116 -0.34 -5.05 0.41
N GLY A 117 -1.64 -4.75 0.50
CA GLY A 117 -2.64 -5.49 -0.24
C GLY A 117 -3.77 -4.67 -0.80
N ALA A 118 -4.54 -5.30 -1.68
CA ALA A 118 -5.83 -4.90 -2.22
C ALA A 118 -6.52 -6.13 -2.78
N HIS A 119 -7.85 -6.16 -2.86
CA HIS A 119 -8.51 -7.23 -3.58
C HIS A 119 -8.52 -6.96 -5.09
N TYR A 120 -8.50 -8.05 -5.88
CA TYR A 120 -8.49 -7.97 -7.33
C TYR A 120 -9.73 -8.62 -7.97
N ASP A 121 -10.57 -9.29 -7.18
CA ASP A 121 -11.89 -9.73 -7.60
C ASP A 121 -12.90 -8.58 -7.58
N HIS A 122 -14.01 -8.79 -8.27
CA HIS A 122 -15.20 -7.97 -8.16
C HIS A 122 -16.45 -8.84 -8.38
N ILE A 123 -17.62 -8.26 -8.55
CA ILE A 123 -18.88 -9.01 -8.51
C ILE A 123 -19.25 -9.71 -9.83
N GLY A 124 -18.54 -9.45 -10.94
CA GLY A 124 -18.75 -10.13 -12.21
C GLY A 124 -19.85 -9.52 -13.06
N MET A 125 -20.76 -10.36 -13.57
CA MET A 125 -21.84 -9.94 -14.44
C MET A 125 -23.20 -10.02 -13.75
N LEU A 126 -24.03 -9.00 -13.95
CA LEU A 126 -25.41 -8.97 -13.47
C LEU A 126 -26.36 -9.72 -14.42
N GLN A 127 -27.40 -10.36 -13.87
CA GLN A 127 -28.47 -10.95 -14.69
C GLN A 127 -29.25 -9.90 -15.48
N ASN A 128 -29.51 -8.75 -14.84
CA ASN A 128 -30.19 -7.61 -15.44
C ASN A 128 -29.23 -6.42 -15.35
N GLY A 129 -28.70 -6.03 -16.48
CA GLY A 129 -27.78 -4.91 -16.57
C GLY A 129 -28.46 -3.54 -16.47
N VAL A 130 -27.64 -2.50 -16.54
CA VAL A 130 -28.07 -1.10 -16.61
C VAL A 130 -27.83 -0.61 -18.03
N ASN A 131 -28.85 -0.09 -18.69
CA ASN A 131 -28.80 0.41 -20.10
C ASN A 131 -28.24 -0.62 -21.12
N GLY A 132 -28.38 -1.92 -20.84
CA GLY A 132 -27.85 -3.01 -21.67
C GLY A 132 -26.46 -3.48 -21.32
N ASP A 133 -25.77 -2.80 -20.43
CA ASP A 133 -24.50 -3.24 -19.87
C ASP A 133 -24.75 -4.15 -18.65
N VAL A 134 -24.11 -5.31 -18.65
CA VAL A 134 -24.21 -6.34 -17.60
C VAL A 134 -22.90 -6.57 -16.86
N ILE A 135 -21.79 -6.07 -17.38
CA ILE A 135 -20.45 -6.31 -16.81
C ILE A 135 -20.19 -5.25 -15.74
N VAL A 136 -19.88 -5.69 -14.54
CA VAL A 136 -19.46 -4.77 -13.46
C VAL A 136 -17.96 -4.77 -13.41
N ASN A 137 -17.34 -3.83 -14.14
CA ASN A 137 -15.90 -3.78 -14.35
C ASN A 137 -15.11 -3.45 -13.08
N GLY A 138 -15.74 -2.82 -12.07
CA GLY A 138 -15.14 -2.58 -10.77
C GLY A 138 -13.85 -1.78 -10.87
N ALA A 139 -13.93 -0.62 -11.53
CA ALA A 139 -12.76 0.22 -11.74
C ALA A 139 -12.30 0.83 -10.42
N ASN A 140 -13.21 1.54 -9.73
CA ASN A 140 -12.90 2.05 -8.40
C ASN A 140 -12.80 0.91 -7.38
N ASP A 141 -13.70 -0.06 -7.47
CA ASP A 141 -13.82 -1.21 -6.57
C ASP A 141 -13.34 -2.53 -7.23
N ASN A 142 -12.11 -3.01 -7.06
CA ASN A 142 -10.99 -2.34 -6.44
C ASN A 142 -9.75 -2.47 -7.36
N ALA A 143 -9.98 -2.29 -8.70
CA ALA A 143 -8.86 -2.26 -9.64
C ALA A 143 -7.89 -1.10 -9.34
N THR A 144 -8.41 0.01 -8.74
CA THR A 144 -7.58 1.15 -8.31
C THR A 144 -6.63 0.76 -7.19
N GLY A 145 -7.09 0.07 -6.15
CA GLY A 145 -6.25 -0.43 -5.05
C GLY A 145 -5.24 -1.47 -5.54
N THR A 146 -5.68 -2.40 -6.39
CA THR A 146 -4.80 -3.38 -7.05
C THR A 146 -3.69 -2.68 -7.84
N THR A 147 -4.02 -1.63 -8.59
CA THR A 147 -3.03 -0.80 -9.32
C THR A 147 -2.04 -0.14 -8.35
N ALA A 148 -2.50 0.39 -7.21
CA ALA A 148 -1.62 0.98 -6.21
C ALA A 148 -0.62 -0.04 -5.65
N VAL A 149 -1.06 -1.24 -5.31
CA VAL A 149 -0.17 -2.31 -4.83
C VAL A 149 0.91 -2.64 -5.87
N THR A 150 0.56 -2.69 -7.18
CA THR A 150 1.56 -2.95 -8.23
C THR A 150 2.62 -1.85 -8.32
N GLU A 151 2.25 -0.58 -8.22
CA GLU A 151 3.18 0.54 -8.27
C GLU A 151 4.09 0.61 -7.02
N VAL A 152 3.53 0.32 -5.83
CA VAL A 152 4.32 0.20 -4.59
C VAL A 152 5.30 -0.97 -4.68
N ALA A 153 4.87 -2.11 -5.20
CA ALA A 153 5.70 -3.29 -5.41
C ALA A 153 6.86 -3.00 -6.37
N LYS A 154 6.60 -2.32 -7.47
CA LYS A 154 7.60 -1.87 -8.45
C LYS A 154 8.63 -0.93 -7.82
N TYR A 155 8.20 0.01 -6.97
CA TYR A 155 9.12 0.89 -6.26
C TYR A 155 10.10 0.10 -5.39
N PHE A 156 9.58 -0.71 -4.46
CA PHE A 156 10.43 -1.45 -3.53
C PHE A 156 11.33 -2.46 -4.22
N SER A 157 10.88 -3.10 -5.28
CA SER A 157 11.71 -4.04 -6.05
C SER A 157 12.84 -3.34 -6.79
N THR A 158 12.61 -2.11 -7.29
CA THR A 158 13.59 -1.32 -8.01
C THR A 158 14.70 -0.80 -7.07
N PHE A 159 14.29 -0.24 -5.94
CA PHE A 159 15.24 0.43 -5.02
C PHE A 159 15.79 -0.51 -3.94
N LYS A 160 15.12 -1.63 -3.65
CA LYS A 160 15.50 -2.63 -2.62
C LYS A 160 15.87 -1.99 -1.28
N ASN A 161 15.11 -0.98 -0.91
CA ASN A 161 15.33 -0.15 0.26
C ASN A 161 14.45 -0.54 1.47
N ASN A 162 13.78 -1.69 1.42
CA ASN A 162 12.98 -2.25 2.51
C ASN A 162 13.87 -3.02 3.50
N LYS A 163 13.94 -2.59 4.76
CA LYS A 163 14.65 -3.33 5.83
C LYS A 163 13.88 -4.58 6.25
N ARG A 164 12.55 -4.48 6.35
CA ARG A 164 11.63 -5.59 6.64
C ARG A 164 11.20 -6.29 5.37
N SER A 165 10.81 -7.54 5.49
CA SER A 165 10.22 -8.29 4.40
C SER A 165 8.81 -7.79 4.09
N VAL A 166 8.46 -7.74 2.80
CA VAL A 166 7.16 -7.24 2.34
C VAL A 166 6.46 -8.34 1.53
N LEU A 167 5.21 -8.62 1.86
CA LEU A 167 4.29 -9.34 1.01
C LEU A 167 3.40 -8.36 0.27
N PHE A 168 3.39 -8.45 -1.04
CA PHE A 168 2.43 -7.77 -1.91
C PHE A 168 1.33 -8.77 -2.23
N VAL A 169 0.11 -8.47 -1.78
CA VAL A 169 -1.00 -9.42 -1.83
C VAL A 169 -2.16 -8.85 -2.61
N PHE A 170 -2.62 -9.62 -3.60
CA PHE A 170 -3.88 -9.36 -4.29
C PHE A 170 -4.87 -10.42 -3.79
N PHE A 171 -5.87 -9.97 -3.04
CA PHE A 171 -6.85 -10.87 -2.43
C PHE A 171 -7.95 -11.23 -3.42
N SER A 172 -8.41 -12.48 -3.38
CA SER A 172 -9.59 -12.95 -4.10
C SER A 172 -10.74 -13.18 -3.12
N ALA A 173 -11.95 -13.19 -3.63
CA ALA A 173 -13.17 -13.45 -2.87
C ALA A 173 -13.36 -12.49 -1.66
N GLU A 174 -12.94 -11.25 -1.82
CA GLU A 174 -13.27 -10.16 -0.92
C GLU A 174 -14.79 -9.94 -0.95
N GLU A 175 -15.38 -9.83 -2.14
CA GLU A 175 -16.80 -9.65 -2.44
C GLU A 175 -17.68 -10.83 -2.01
N LYS A 176 -17.08 -11.94 -1.67
CA LYS A 176 -17.73 -13.14 -1.11
C LYS A 176 -17.59 -13.20 0.42
N GLY A 177 -17.26 -12.08 1.05
CA GLY A 177 -17.13 -11.93 2.50
C GLY A 177 -15.72 -12.14 3.04
N LEU A 178 -14.73 -11.51 2.42
CA LEU A 178 -13.32 -11.49 2.83
C LEU A 178 -12.68 -12.90 2.88
N LEU A 179 -13.09 -13.81 1.97
CA LEU A 179 -12.67 -15.21 2.09
C LEU A 179 -11.17 -15.37 1.81
N GLY A 180 -10.60 -14.63 0.86
CA GLY A 180 -9.18 -14.67 0.55
C GLY A 180 -8.31 -14.19 1.69
N SER A 181 -8.62 -13.04 2.26
CA SER A 181 -7.87 -12.49 3.40
C SER A 181 -8.04 -13.31 4.67
N LYS A 182 -9.24 -13.87 4.95
CA LYS A 182 -9.47 -14.82 6.04
C LYS A 182 -8.60 -16.06 5.89
N HIS A 183 -8.58 -16.67 4.69
CA HIS A 183 -7.76 -17.85 4.40
C HIS A 183 -6.27 -17.55 4.63
N LEU A 184 -5.76 -16.47 4.03
CA LEU A 184 -4.34 -16.14 4.13
C LEU A 184 -3.94 -15.75 5.55
N ALA A 185 -4.75 -14.95 6.26
CA ALA A 185 -4.47 -14.55 7.64
C ALA A 185 -4.34 -15.76 8.56
N ALA A 186 -5.31 -16.70 8.52
CA ALA A 186 -5.26 -17.93 9.30
C ALA A 186 -4.01 -18.77 8.98
N LYS A 187 -3.71 -18.96 7.69
CA LYS A 187 -2.53 -19.71 7.21
C LYS A 187 -1.21 -19.12 7.68
N LEU A 188 -1.04 -17.81 7.55
CA LEU A 188 0.19 -17.12 7.97
C LEU A 188 0.33 -17.12 9.51
N LYS A 189 -0.80 -17.05 10.24
CA LYS A 189 -0.82 -17.18 11.70
C LYS A 189 -0.38 -18.57 12.16
N GLU A 190 -0.87 -19.63 11.52
CA GLU A 190 -0.44 -21.02 11.77
C GLU A 190 1.05 -21.20 11.52
N GLN A 191 1.60 -20.54 10.48
CA GLN A 191 3.03 -20.50 10.16
C GLN A 191 3.86 -19.64 11.14
N LYS A 192 3.21 -19.01 12.13
CA LYS A 192 3.84 -18.14 13.13
C LYS A 192 4.59 -16.96 12.52
N MET A 193 4.07 -16.40 11.42
CA MET A 193 4.65 -15.20 10.81
C MET A 193 4.71 -14.06 11.83
N ASP A 194 5.85 -13.37 11.92
CA ASP A 194 5.98 -12.15 12.69
C ASP A 194 5.48 -10.96 11.87
N LEU A 195 4.15 -10.82 11.80
CA LEU A 195 3.51 -9.71 11.11
C LEU A 195 3.61 -8.44 11.96
N TYR A 196 4.18 -7.37 11.40
CA TYR A 196 4.28 -6.08 12.06
C TYR A 196 3.02 -5.24 11.84
N PHE A 197 2.66 -5.00 10.57
CA PHE A 197 1.39 -4.37 10.20
C PHE A 197 0.93 -4.80 8.81
N MET A 198 -0.35 -4.56 8.54
CA MET A 198 -0.92 -4.65 7.20
C MET A 198 -1.46 -3.29 6.76
N PHE A 199 -1.20 -2.95 5.50
CA PHE A 199 -1.69 -1.74 4.83
C PHE A 199 -2.47 -2.14 3.59
N ASN A 200 -3.72 -1.73 3.52
CA ASN A 200 -4.62 -2.07 2.43
C ASN A 200 -5.06 -0.83 1.65
N PHE A 201 -5.13 -0.96 0.33
CA PHE A 201 -5.68 0.06 -0.55
C PHE A 201 -7.09 -0.32 -0.99
N GLU A 202 -8.02 0.63 -0.91
CA GLU A 202 -9.41 0.42 -1.23
C GLU A 202 -10.02 1.64 -1.90
N MET A 203 -10.54 1.47 -3.14
CA MET A 203 -11.30 2.50 -3.84
C MET A 203 -10.63 3.88 -3.79
N ILE A 204 -9.51 4.04 -4.48
CA ILE A 204 -8.70 5.27 -4.50
C ILE A 204 -8.76 6.04 -5.83
N GLY A 205 -9.72 5.70 -6.70
CA GLY A 205 -9.81 6.24 -8.07
C GLY A 205 -10.43 7.62 -8.17
N VAL A 206 -11.21 8.04 -7.17
CA VAL A 206 -11.94 9.33 -7.20
C VAL A 206 -11.53 10.17 -5.98
N PRO A 207 -11.05 11.41 -6.18
CA PRO A 207 -10.62 12.25 -5.07
C PRO A 207 -11.78 12.66 -4.16
N MET A 208 -11.54 12.72 -2.85
CA MET A 208 -12.44 13.39 -1.91
C MET A 208 -12.39 14.90 -2.13
N LYS A 209 -13.54 15.55 -2.14
CA LYS A 209 -13.65 17.00 -2.29
C LYS A 209 -13.71 17.67 -0.91
N ASP A 210 -12.95 18.74 -0.73
CA ASP A 210 -13.02 19.65 0.43
C ASP A 210 -12.85 18.98 1.81
N LYS A 211 -12.18 17.81 1.88
CA LYS A 211 -11.94 17.10 3.15
C LYS A 211 -10.59 17.47 3.79
N GLY A 212 -9.70 18.18 3.08
CA GLY A 212 -8.39 18.64 3.58
C GLY A 212 -7.45 17.50 3.96
N MET A 213 -7.56 16.36 3.28
CA MET A 213 -6.73 15.16 3.39
C MET A 213 -6.83 14.36 2.09
N ASP A 214 -5.79 13.57 1.77
CA ASP A 214 -5.81 12.75 0.56
C ASP A 214 -6.58 11.44 0.74
N PHE A 215 -6.51 10.84 1.94
CA PHE A 215 -7.22 9.61 2.31
C PHE A 215 -7.93 9.73 3.65
N TYR A 216 -8.91 8.89 3.89
CA TYR A 216 -9.27 8.51 5.24
C TYR A 216 -8.73 7.11 5.56
N LEU A 217 -8.56 6.83 6.86
CA LEU A 217 -8.08 5.53 7.35
C LEU A 217 -9.21 4.84 8.12
N THR A 218 -9.57 3.62 7.70
CA THR A 218 -10.58 2.84 8.41
C THR A 218 -10.05 2.40 9.78
N GLY A 219 -10.92 2.41 10.81
CA GLY A 219 -10.49 2.14 12.17
C GLY A 219 -9.51 3.19 12.72
N PHE A 220 -9.67 4.46 12.34
CA PHE A 220 -8.76 5.57 12.64
C PHE A 220 -8.31 5.62 14.11
N GLY A 221 -9.22 5.40 15.06
CA GLY A 221 -8.93 5.39 16.50
C GLY A 221 -8.31 4.09 17.04
N LYS A 222 -8.08 3.07 16.23
CA LYS A 222 -7.58 1.76 16.71
C LYS A 222 -6.07 1.68 16.81
N THR A 223 -5.36 2.51 16.09
CA THR A 223 -3.90 2.52 16.04
C THR A 223 -3.37 3.94 15.95
N ASN A 224 -2.06 4.11 16.11
CA ASN A 224 -1.36 5.36 15.84
C ASN A 224 -0.95 5.53 14.36
N MET A 225 -1.38 4.63 13.44
CA MET A 225 -0.92 4.62 12.04
C MET A 225 -1.15 5.97 11.34
N ALA A 226 -2.35 6.56 11.46
CA ALA A 226 -2.64 7.85 10.83
C ALA A 226 -1.72 8.98 11.31
N ALA A 227 -1.44 9.04 12.63
CA ALA A 227 -0.52 10.02 13.19
C ALA A 227 0.90 9.85 12.64
N LYS A 228 1.38 8.61 12.56
CA LYS A 228 2.71 8.29 12.01
C LYS A 228 2.78 8.55 10.51
N MET A 229 1.76 8.22 9.75
CA MET A 229 1.71 8.53 8.31
C MET A 229 1.82 10.04 8.08
N ASN A 230 1.06 10.85 8.80
CA ASN A 230 1.10 12.32 8.69
C ASN A 230 2.44 12.91 9.14
N GLU A 231 3.03 12.37 10.22
CA GLU A 231 4.38 12.74 10.67
C GLU A 231 5.41 12.49 9.57
N TYR A 232 5.36 11.31 8.95
CA TYR A 232 6.30 10.93 7.88
C TYR A 232 6.07 11.65 6.56
N ALA A 233 4.82 11.98 6.25
CA ALA A 233 4.46 12.78 5.08
C ALA A 233 4.87 14.26 5.24
N GLY A 234 4.88 14.78 6.48
CA GLY A 234 5.04 16.20 6.77
C GLY A 234 3.80 17.04 6.41
N GLU A 235 2.68 16.37 6.14
CA GLU A 235 1.39 16.98 5.80
C GLU A 235 0.24 16.09 6.29
N LYS A 236 -1.00 16.58 6.22
CA LYS A 236 -2.19 15.80 6.53
C LYS A 236 -2.57 14.89 5.34
N LEU A 237 -1.82 13.83 5.13
CA LEU A 237 -2.08 12.82 4.11
C LEU A 237 -3.33 12.01 4.43
N VAL A 238 -3.51 11.66 5.71
CA VAL A 238 -4.56 10.75 6.19
C VAL A 238 -5.36 11.39 7.30
N GLY A 239 -6.68 11.19 7.32
CA GLY A 239 -7.54 11.69 8.36
C GLY A 239 -8.68 10.77 8.75
N TYR A 240 -9.51 11.24 9.66
CA TYR A 240 -10.74 10.59 10.07
C TYR A 240 -11.91 11.04 9.20
N LEU A 241 -12.73 10.09 8.78
CA LEU A 241 -14.00 10.36 8.09
C LEU A 241 -15.15 9.69 8.86
N PRO A 242 -16.15 10.44 9.36
CA PRO A 242 -17.23 9.87 10.18
C PRO A 242 -18.03 8.73 9.51
N ILE A 243 -18.09 8.71 8.19
CA ILE A 243 -18.78 7.69 7.41
C ILE A 243 -18.17 6.30 7.62
N GLU A 244 -16.85 6.25 7.87
CA GLU A 244 -16.13 5.00 8.19
C GLU A 244 -16.75 4.28 9.39
N THR A 245 -17.03 5.02 10.44
CA THR A 245 -17.67 4.46 11.65
C THR A 245 -19.14 4.13 11.40
N LYS A 246 -19.85 5.00 10.67
CA LYS A 246 -21.28 4.82 10.35
C LYS A 246 -21.55 3.52 9.60
N TYR A 247 -20.72 3.20 8.62
CA TYR A 247 -20.87 1.98 7.80
C TYR A 247 -19.97 0.83 8.27
N MET A 248 -19.25 0.99 9.38
CA MET A 248 -18.34 -0.04 9.93
C MET A 248 -17.26 -0.48 8.94
N LEU A 249 -16.75 0.44 8.11
CA LEU A 249 -15.84 0.15 7.00
C LEU A 249 -14.54 -0.53 7.43
N PHE A 250 -14.10 -0.33 8.67
CA PHE A 250 -12.97 -1.07 9.22
C PHE A 250 -13.12 -2.59 9.15
N ARG A 251 -14.38 -3.10 9.19
CA ARG A 251 -14.69 -4.54 9.16
C ARG A 251 -15.06 -5.04 7.76
N ALA A 252 -15.11 -4.15 6.80
CA ALA A 252 -15.65 -4.39 5.47
C ALA A 252 -14.59 -4.57 4.40
N SER A 253 -13.29 -4.69 4.77
CA SER A 253 -12.23 -4.95 3.80
C SER A 253 -11.15 -5.86 4.37
N ASP A 254 -10.20 -6.27 3.54
CA ASP A 254 -9.19 -7.31 3.77
C ASP A 254 -8.24 -7.07 4.96
N ASN A 255 -8.18 -5.84 5.46
CA ASN A 255 -7.43 -5.54 6.68
C ASN A 255 -7.99 -6.26 7.92
N TYR A 256 -9.30 -6.48 7.96
CA TYR A 256 -9.98 -6.92 9.19
C TYR A 256 -9.57 -8.34 9.63
N PRO A 257 -9.48 -9.36 8.77
CA PRO A 257 -8.97 -10.68 9.16
C PRO A 257 -7.56 -10.64 9.76
N PHE A 258 -6.65 -9.82 9.23
CA PHE A 258 -5.30 -9.70 9.79
C PHE A 258 -5.30 -9.00 11.16
N PHE A 259 -6.15 -7.98 11.33
CA PHE A 259 -6.33 -7.33 12.63
C PHE A 259 -6.81 -8.33 13.69
N THR A 260 -7.78 -9.18 13.36
CA THR A 260 -8.36 -10.13 14.29
C THR A 260 -7.46 -11.32 14.60
N GLU A 261 -6.80 -11.88 13.58
CA GLU A 261 -5.93 -13.05 13.74
C GLU A 261 -4.60 -12.73 14.43
N PHE A 262 -3.98 -11.61 14.06
CA PHE A 262 -2.63 -11.27 14.53
C PHE A 262 -2.63 -10.32 15.73
N ASN A 263 -3.72 -9.57 15.95
CA ASN A 263 -3.77 -8.49 16.94
C ASN A 263 -2.64 -7.46 16.71
N VAL A 264 -2.48 -7.04 15.46
CA VAL A 264 -1.51 -6.01 15.00
C VAL A 264 -2.25 -4.90 14.27
N PRO A 265 -1.62 -3.72 14.07
CA PRO A 265 -2.18 -2.70 13.19
C PRO A 265 -2.45 -3.26 11.79
N ALA A 266 -3.70 -3.21 11.35
CA ALA A 266 -4.11 -3.60 10.01
C ALA A 266 -5.26 -2.70 9.58
N GLN A 267 -5.03 -1.84 8.59
CA GLN A 267 -5.96 -0.77 8.24
C GLN A 267 -5.98 -0.52 6.74
N THR A 268 -7.07 0.05 6.29
CA THR A 268 -7.33 0.38 4.89
C THR A 268 -7.36 1.89 4.71
N VAL A 269 -6.69 2.39 3.66
CA VAL A 269 -6.85 3.76 3.17
C VAL A 269 -7.81 3.77 1.98
N SER A 270 -8.69 4.77 1.93
CA SER A 270 -9.63 4.95 0.84
C SER A 270 -9.90 6.42 0.57
N THR A 271 -10.38 6.71 -0.63
CA THR A 271 -10.92 8.02 -1.03
C THR A 271 -12.42 7.99 -1.29
N PHE A 272 -13.04 6.82 -1.22
CA PHE A 272 -14.48 6.65 -1.44
C PHE A 272 -15.29 7.08 -0.21
N ASP A 273 -16.02 8.19 -0.32
CA ASP A 273 -16.78 8.76 0.80
C ASP A 273 -18.30 8.63 0.66
N PHE A 274 -18.78 7.82 -0.29
CA PHE A 274 -20.21 7.60 -0.65
C PHE A 274 -20.92 8.83 -1.23
N GLU A 275 -20.28 9.99 -1.26
CA GLU A 275 -20.80 11.22 -1.87
C GLU A 275 -20.11 11.50 -3.21
N ASN A 276 -18.83 11.11 -3.33
CA ASN A 276 -18.00 11.38 -4.50
C ASN A 276 -18.14 10.38 -5.64
N PHE A 277 -18.73 9.19 -5.37
CA PHE A 277 -18.88 8.13 -6.35
C PHE A 277 -20.18 7.35 -6.11
N GLN A 278 -21.08 7.33 -7.10
CA GLN A 278 -22.42 6.75 -6.98
C GLN A 278 -22.57 5.36 -7.62
N PHE A 279 -21.54 4.85 -8.29
CA PHE A 279 -21.60 3.64 -9.10
C PHE A 279 -21.02 2.40 -8.39
N TYR A 280 -20.91 2.45 -7.08
CA TYR A 280 -20.48 1.32 -6.27
C TYR A 280 -21.34 0.08 -6.55
N HIS A 281 -20.71 -1.04 -6.95
CA HIS A 281 -21.35 -2.30 -7.35
C HIS A 281 -22.32 -2.17 -8.55
N GLN A 282 -22.00 -1.28 -9.47
CA GLN A 282 -22.81 -1.06 -10.69
C GLN A 282 -21.94 -1.17 -11.96
N PRO A 283 -22.55 -1.49 -13.13
CA PRO A 283 -21.81 -1.53 -14.40
C PRO A 283 -21.09 -0.23 -14.73
N ASP A 284 -21.65 0.90 -14.31
CA ASP A 284 -21.03 2.22 -14.52
C ASP A 284 -19.75 2.47 -13.67
N ASP A 285 -19.26 1.49 -12.86
CA ASP A 285 -17.93 1.58 -12.22
C ASP A 285 -16.82 1.28 -13.23
N GLU A 286 -16.56 2.30 -14.08
CA GLU A 286 -15.75 2.22 -15.27
C GLU A 286 -14.44 3.01 -15.20
N PHE A 287 -13.46 2.59 -16.03
CA PHE A 287 -12.16 3.24 -16.15
C PHE A 287 -12.25 4.75 -16.41
N GLU A 288 -13.17 5.18 -17.26
CA GLU A 288 -13.35 6.57 -17.69
C GLU A 288 -13.73 7.52 -16.56
N LEU A 289 -14.23 6.99 -15.45
CA LEU A 289 -14.60 7.76 -14.26
C LEU A 289 -13.45 7.93 -13.27
N MET A 290 -12.33 7.25 -13.50
CA MET A 290 -11.19 7.27 -12.60
C MET A 290 -10.26 8.44 -12.90
N ASP A 291 -9.86 9.18 -11.88
CA ASP A 291 -8.82 10.21 -11.96
C ASP A 291 -7.43 9.58 -11.82
N THR A 292 -6.86 9.14 -12.94
CA THR A 292 -5.55 8.48 -12.98
C THR A 292 -4.41 9.37 -12.50
N LYS A 293 -4.53 10.69 -12.69
CA LYS A 293 -3.56 11.66 -12.20
C LYS A 293 -3.63 11.81 -10.68
N HIS A 294 -4.83 11.82 -10.12
CA HIS A 294 -5.05 11.75 -8.68
C HIS A 294 -4.42 10.48 -8.11
N MET A 295 -4.74 9.31 -8.69
CA MET A 295 -4.16 8.03 -8.28
C MET A 295 -2.63 8.07 -8.27
N ALA A 296 -2.00 8.48 -9.38
CA ALA A 296 -0.54 8.59 -9.46
C ALA A 296 0.02 9.53 -8.38
N THR A 297 -0.69 10.61 -8.06
CA THR A 297 -0.29 11.58 -7.03
C THR A 297 -0.36 10.98 -5.63
N VAL A 298 -1.48 10.37 -5.24
CA VAL A 298 -1.65 9.84 -3.88
C VAL A 298 -0.78 8.62 -3.62
N ILE A 299 -0.56 7.76 -4.63
CA ILE A 299 0.38 6.64 -4.54
C ILE A 299 1.81 7.17 -4.37
N SER A 300 2.21 8.20 -5.16
CA SER A 300 3.52 8.84 -5.03
C SER A 300 3.78 9.42 -3.63
N LYS A 301 2.76 10.01 -2.99
CA LYS A 301 2.83 10.53 -1.63
C LYS A 301 2.91 9.41 -0.59
N THR A 302 2.25 8.28 -0.83
CA THR A 302 2.18 7.15 0.10
C THR A 302 3.48 6.34 0.13
N ILE A 303 4.15 6.16 -1.00
CA ILE A 303 5.39 5.36 -1.11
C ILE A 303 6.47 5.78 -0.10
N PRO A 304 6.90 7.06 0.00
CA PRO A 304 7.93 7.44 0.97
C PRO A 304 7.47 7.31 2.43
N VAL A 305 6.17 7.39 2.68
CA VAL A 305 5.59 7.14 4.01
C VAL A 305 5.72 5.66 4.37
N LEU A 306 5.30 4.77 3.47
CA LEU A 306 5.46 3.31 3.64
C LEU A 306 6.94 2.93 3.81
N GLU A 307 7.84 3.53 3.04
CA GLU A 307 9.28 3.29 3.18
C GLU A 307 9.76 3.61 4.61
N LYS A 308 9.38 4.77 5.16
CA LYS A 308 9.75 5.13 6.54
C LYS A 308 9.14 4.18 7.56
N MET A 309 7.86 3.80 7.41
CA MET A 309 7.19 2.83 8.29
C MET A 309 7.88 1.46 8.26
N ILE A 310 8.21 0.95 7.07
CA ILE A 310 8.88 -0.34 6.86
C ILE A 310 10.30 -0.32 7.45
N ASN A 311 10.98 0.82 7.39
CA ASN A 311 12.38 0.97 7.77
C ASN A 311 12.61 1.48 9.19
N ALA A 312 11.56 1.80 9.94
CA ALA A 312 11.65 2.23 11.32
C ALA A 312 12.45 1.21 12.16
N PRO A 313 13.35 1.67 13.05
CA PRO A 313 14.26 0.78 13.80
C PRO A 313 13.51 -0.14 14.78
N ILE A 314 12.31 0.25 15.17
CA ILE A 314 11.39 -0.53 16.04
C ILE A 314 10.01 -0.58 15.40
N LYS A 315 9.10 -1.38 15.95
CA LYS A 315 7.69 -1.43 15.56
C LYS A 315 6.94 -0.20 16.10
N GLU A 316 7.04 0.93 15.40
CA GLU A 316 6.47 2.23 15.83
C GLU A 316 4.95 2.33 15.59
N ILE A 317 4.45 1.58 14.60
CA ILE A 317 3.01 1.50 14.35
C ILE A 317 2.43 0.51 15.36
N GLN A 318 1.53 0.97 16.20
CA GLN A 318 1.02 0.20 17.34
C GLN A 318 -0.50 0.34 17.46
N LEU A 319 -1.11 -0.66 18.09
CA LEU A 319 -2.50 -0.54 18.55
C LEU A 319 -2.58 0.52 19.64
N ASN A 320 -3.64 1.32 19.62
CA ASN A 320 -3.92 2.21 20.72
C ASN A 320 -4.39 1.40 21.94
N GLU A 321 -4.03 1.85 23.13
CA GLU A 321 -4.55 1.30 24.37
C GLU A 321 -6.09 1.45 24.42
N LYS A 322 -6.77 0.45 24.96
CA LYS A 322 -8.24 0.44 25.08
C LYS A 322 -8.70 1.36 26.19
#